data_157e558ce135f519e8eb890f6988610e
#
_entry.id   157e558ce135f519e8eb890f6988610e
#
_cell.length_a   1.000
_cell.length_b   1.000
_cell.length_c   1.000
_cell.angle_alpha   90.00
_cell.angle_beta   90.00
_cell.angle_gamma   90.00
#
_symmetry.space_group_name_H-M   'P 1'
#
loop_
_entity.id
_entity.type
_entity.pdbx_description
1 polymer ?
#
loop_
_entity_poly.entity_id
_entity_poly.type
_entity_poly.pdbx_seq_one_letter_code
_entity_poly.pdbx_strand_id
1 'polypeptide(L)'
;MFCTRWNGLDKAGSVQDALDDLEITGSLLSLFDNAMDFVRKNSKKGWRKDKDKRVELPDYPERAVEEGLVNALIHRSYLQTGAHSQIDIYDDRMVITNPGGMYDGSEVQLLDLRHVPSKLRNPILADVFGRLRLMERRGSGFKKILDAYESEERYTDSLKPEFYTDGYNFFLTLWNLNYAYDKAQNKAQVKAQSGALSDREYILLLLRENPSVTQNELSEIMGKSRRSIQMIMKELIEEGVVERVGSKKVGSWMVKWMD
;
A
#
# COMPACT_ATOMS: atom_id res chain seq x y z
N MET A 1 9.61 -2.37 15.74
CA MET A 1 8.82 -2.52 14.50
C MET A 1 8.95 -1.22 13.74
N PHE A 2 9.19 -1.31 12.44
CA PHE A 2 9.23 -0.11 11.58
C PHE A 2 7.95 -0.04 10.75
N CYS A 3 7.40 1.17 10.62
CA CYS A 3 6.21 1.44 9.84
C CYS A 3 6.49 2.63 8.94
N THR A 4 6.39 2.45 7.62
CA THR A 4 6.73 3.49 6.65
C THR A 4 5.63 3.62 5.61
N ARG A 5 5.19 4.87 5.33
CA ARG A 5 4.31 5.22 4.21
C ARG A 5 5.17 5.80 3.09
N TRP A 6 5.32 5.06 2.02
CA TRP A 6 6.08 5.46 0.85
C TRP A 6 5.25 6.32 -0.10
N ASN A 7 5.92 7.19 -0.84
CA ASN A 7 5.32 7.95 -1.93
C ASN A 7 5.45 7.12 -3.24
N GLY A 8 4.33 6.67 -3.79
CA GLY A 8 4.31 5.85 -5.01
C GLY A 8 4.24 4.34 -4.77
N LEU A 9 4.77 3.56 -5.71
CA LEU A 9 4.59 2.10 -5.77
C LEU A 9 5.78 1.29 -5.24
N ASP A 10 6.92 1.94 -4.99
CA ASP A 10 8.15 1.28 -4.57
C ASP A 10 8.80 2.02 -3.40
N LYS A 11 9.70 1.31 -2.70
CA LYS A 11 10.55 1.95 -1.70
C LYS A 11 11.40 3.02 -2.37
N ALA A 12 11.32 4.24 -1.86
CA ALA A 12 12.23 5.29 -2.26
C ALA A 12 13.68 4.97 -1.87
N GLY A 13 14.64 5.57 -2.53
CA GLY A 13 16.06 5.36 -2.24
C GLY A 13 16.50 5.86 -0.88
N SER A 14 15.67 6.66 -0.19
CA SER A 14 15.91 7.21 1.15
C SER A 14 14.60 7.28 1.94
N VAL A 15 14.67 7.08 3.26
CA VAL A 15 13.54 7.30 4.19
C VAL A 15 13.07 8.76 4.14
N GLN A 16 13.91 9.70 3.72
CA GLN A 16 13.53 11.11 3.53
C GLN A 16 12.46 11.32 2.45
N ASP A 17 12.28 10.34 1.56
CA ASP A 17 11.24 10.34 0.53
C ASP A 17 9.95 9.66 1.01
N ALA A 18 9.89 9.19 2.26
CA ALA A 18 8.68 8.66 2.87
C ALA A 18 7.73 9.79 3.25
N LEU A 19 6.41 9.53 3.10
CA LEU A 19 5.36 10.45 3.52
C LEU A 19 5.15 10.43 5.04
N ASP A 20 5.40 9.30 5.68
CA ASP A 20 5.34 9.08 7.12
C ASP A 20 6.28 7.93 7.50
N ASP A 21 6.95 8.03 8.64
CA ASP A 21 7.87 7.01 9.13
C ASP A 21 7.82 6.95 10.66
N LEU A 22 7.73 5.75 11.21
CA LEU A 22 7.59 5.53 12.64
C LEU A 22 8.35 4.27 13.08
N GLU A 23 9.26 4.43 14.04
CA GLU A 23 9.82 3.31 14.79
C GLU A 23 9.02 3.09 16.08
N ILE A 24 8.41 1.90 16.21
CA ILE A 24 7.62 1.53 17.39
C ILE A 24 8.43 0.58 18.26
N THR A 25 8.54 0.95 19.54
CA THR A 25 9.19 0.14 20.60
C THR A 25 8.23 -0.05 21.77
N GLY A 26 8.50 -1.02 22.63
CA GLY A 26 7.70 -1.27 23.82
C GLY A 26 7.14 -2.70 23.91
N SER A 27 6.02 -2.86 24.63
CA SER A 27 5.34 -4.14 24.76
C SER A 27 4.69 -4.58 23.44
N LEU A 28 4.39 -5.88 23.29
CA LEU A 28 3.70 -6.38 22.08
C LEU A 28 2.33 -5.76 21.88
N LEU A 29 1.62 -5.41 22.95
CA LEU A 29 0.34 -4.71 22.87
C LEU A 29 0.55 -3.28 22.37
N SER A 30 1.56 -2.58 22.90
CA SER A 30 1.92 -1.24 22.39
C SER A 30 2.35 -1.29 20.92
N LEU A 31 3.08 -2.33 20.50
CA LEU A 31 3.42 -2.51 19.09
C LEU A 31 2.17 -2.69 18.23
N PHE A 32 1.22 -3.51 18.68
CA PHE A 32 -0.04 -3.74 17.98
C PHE A 32 -0.87 -2.46 17.86
N ASP A 33 -1.13 -1.78 18.99
CA ASP A 33 -1.99 -0.58 19.02
C ASP A 33 -1.40 0.54 18.15
N ASN A 34 -0.11 0.85 18.32
CA ASN A 34 0.54 1.90 17.54
C ASN A 34 0.66 1.56 16.06
N ALA A 35 0.85 0.27 15.70
CA ALA A 35 0.86 -0.16 14.31
C ALA A 35 -0.52 -0.03 13.66
N MET A 36 -1.61 -0.38 14.39
CA MET A 36 -2.98 -0.17 13.93
C MET A 36 -3.26 1.32 13.72
N ASP A 37 -2.83 2.18 14.64
CA ASP A 37 -3.02 3.63 14.53
C ASP A 37 -2.21 4.21 13.36
N PHE A 38 -0.99 3.72 13.12
CA PHE A 38 -0.20 4.10 11.96
C PHE A 38 -0.91 3.74 10.65
N VAL A 39 -1.44 2.51 10.54
CA VAL A 39 -2.20 2.09 9.35
C VAL A 39 -3.47 2.93 9.18
N ARG A 40 -4.23 3.18 10.25
CA ARG A 40 -5.43 4.02 10.20
C ARG A 40 -5.14 5.45 9.76
N LYS A 41 -4.02 6.04 10.20
CA LYS A 41 -3.58 7.38 9.80
C LYS A 41 -3.18 7.43 8.32
N ASN A 42 -2.55 6.39 7.82
CA ASN A 42 -1.95 6.32 6.48
C ASN A 42 -2.81 5.60 5.44
N SER A 43 -4.06 5.24 5.78
CA SER A 43 -5.04 4.65 4.86
C SER A 43 -6.34 5.47 4.85
N LYS A 44 -6.98 5.53 3.69
CA LYS A 44 -8.24 6.26 3.54
C LYS A 44 -9.42 5.37 3.96
N LYS A 45 -10.40 5.97 4.61
CA LYS A 45 -11.73 5.38 4.82
C LYS A 45 -12.73 6.18 3.98
N GLY A 46 -12.84 5.82 2.70
CA GLY A 46 -13.89 6.34 1.84
C GLY A 46 -15.26 5.87 2.34
N TRP A 47 -16.32 6.52 1.92
CA TRP A 47 -17.68 6.07 2.16
C TRP A 47 -18.60 6.54 1.04
N ARG A 48 -19.70 5.82 0.84
CA ARG A 48 -20.81 6.26 -0.01
C ARG A 48 -22.13 6.15 0.76
N LYS A 49 -23.11 6.95 0.37
CA LYS A 49 -24.47 6.84 0.87
C LYS A 49 -25.23 5.84 -0.02
N ASP A 50 -25.80 4.82 0.60
CA ASP A 50 -26.71 3.88 -0.04
C ASP A 50 -28.06 3.95 0.65
N LYS A 51 -29.04 4.57 -0.02
CA LYS A 51 -30.35 4.90 0.55
C LYS A 51 -30.18 5.64 1.88
N ASP A 52 -30.46 4.99 3.01
CA ASP A 52 -30.36 5.57 4.35
C ASP A 52 -29.15 5.08 5.15
N LYS A 53 -28.27 4.30 4.53
CA LYS A 53 -27.07 3.72 5.19
C LYS A 53 -25.79 4.31 4.62
N ARG A 54 -24.83 4.49 5.52
CA ARG A 54 -23.44 4.76 5.18
C ARG A 54 -22.76 3.40 4.92
N VAL A 55 -22.21 3.23 3.72
CA VAL A 55 -21.36 2.08 3.37
C VAL A 55 -19.90 2.59 3.42
N GLU A 56 -19.10 1.96 4.24
CA GLU A 56 -17.66 2.26 4.32
C GLU A 56 -16.92 1.58 3.17
N LEU A 57 -15.91 2.23 2.65
CA LEU A 57 -15.07 1.79 1.53
C LEU A 57 -13.61 1.95 1.96
N PRO A 58 -13.08 1.05 2.80
CA PRO A 58 -11.72 1.16 3.30
C PRO A 58 -10.69 0.83 2.22
N ASP A 59 -9.48 1.41 2.31
CA ASP A 59 -8.34 0.98 1.49
C ASP A 59 -7.96 -0.48 1.82
N TYR A 60 -8.01 -0.83 3.09
CA TYR A 60 -7.76 -2.17 3.63
C TYR A 60 -8.84 -2.56 4.62
N PRO A 61 -9.43 -3.76 4.54
CA PRO A 61 -10.38 -4.25 5.56
C PRO A 61 -9.70 -4.29 6.92
N GLU A 62 -10.27 -3.61 7.91
CA GLU A 62 -9.66 -3.46 9.25
C GLU A 62 -9.35 -4.82 9.89
N ARG A 63 -10.27 -5.77 9.75
CA ARG A 63 -10.09 -7.14 10.26
C ARG A 63 -8.90 -7.88 9.62
N ALA A 64 -8.62 -7.63 8.34
CA ALA A 64 -7.47 -8.23 7.66
C ALA A 64 -6.16 -7.64 8.19
N VAL A 65 -6.13 -6.33 8.45
CA VAL A 65 -4.98 -5.64 9.06
C VAL A 65 -4.73 -6.15 10.48
N GLU A 66 -5.76 -6.20 11.32
CA GLU A 66 -5.68 -6.74 12.69
C GLU A 66 -5.10 -8.15 12.73
N GLU A 67 -5.68 -9.06 11.95
CA GLU A 67 -5.23 -10.46 11.89
C GLU A 67 -3.78 -10.55 11.36
N GLY A 68 -3.42 -9.77 10.33
CA GLY A 68 -2.06 -9.70 9.80
C GLY A 68 -1.04 -9.25 10.84
N LEU A 69 -1.34 -8.20 11.62
CA LEU A 69 -0.48 -7.67 12.68
C LEU A 69 -0.36 -8.63 13.86
N VAL A 70 -1.46 -9.21 14.31
CA VAL A 70 -1.44 -10.23 15.36
C VAL A 70 -0.57 -11.40 14.93
N ASN A 71 -0.75 -11.91 13.71
CA ASN A 71 0.06 -12.98 13.16
C ASN A 71 1.54 -12.61 13.07
N ALA A 72 1.87 -11.39 12.64
CA ALA A 72 3.25 -10.91 12.63
C ALA A 72 3.89 -10.91 14.02
N LEU A 73 3.16 -10.55 15.08
CA LEU A 73 3.67 -10.54 16.45
C LEU A 73 3.78 -11.93 17.05
N ILE A 74 2.77 -12.80 16.90
CA ILE A 74 2.76 -14.12 17.55
C ILE A 74 3.60 -15.17 16.79
N HIS A 75 3.78 -15.02 15.48
CA HIS A 75 4.57 -15.95 14.66
C HIS A 75 5.98 -15.46 14.35
N ARG A 76 6.38 -14.27 14.85
CA ARG A 76 7.75 -13.79 14.71
C ARG A 76 8.77 -14.78 15.27
N SER A 77 9.90 -14.93 14.58
CA SER A 77 11.08 -15.60 15.12
C SER A 77 11.85 -14.64 16.01
N TYR A 78 11.63 -14.72 17.33
CA TYR A 78 12.33 -13.88 18.32
C TYR A 78 13.80 -14.29 18.53
N LEU A 79 14.23 -15.40 17.96
CA LEU A 79 15.62 -15.85 17.97
C LEU A 79 16.47 -15.14 16.90
N GLN A 80 15.84 -14.55 15.91
CA GLN A 80 16.53 -13.73 14.89
C GLN A 80 16.79 -12.34 15.46
N THR A 81 17.92 -12.18 16.13
CA THR A 81 18.35 -10.88 16.66
C THR A 81 18.76 -9.95 15.52
N GLY A 82 18.43 -8.67 15.64
CA GLY A 82 18.72 -7.67 14.60
C GLY A 82 17.73 -7.63 13.43
N ALA A 83 16.79 -8.58 13.33
CA ALA A 83 15.70 -8.53 12.36
C ALA A 83 14.46 -7.87 12.96
N HIS A 84 13.72 -7.09 12.14
CA HIS A 84 12.58 -6.32 12.60
C HIS A 84 11.33 -6.64 11.76
N SER A 85 10.16 -6.68 12.41
CA SER A 85 8.90 -6.66 11.69
C SER A 85 8.71 -5.27 11.08
N GLN A 86 8.18 -5.20 9.85
CA GLN A 86 8.02 -3.97 9.09
C GLN A 86 6.62 -3.91 8.49
N ILE A 87 6.11 -2.68 8.39
CA ILE A 87 4.88 -2.35 7.68
C ILE A 87 5.25 -1.29 6.65
N ASP A 88 5.18 -1.65 5.40
CA ASP A 88 5.42 -0.75 4.27
C ASP A 88 4.09 -0.47 3.57
N ILE A 89 3.61 0.77 3.58
CA ILE A 89 2.39 1.18 2.89
C ILE A 89 2.79 1.94 1.63
N TYR A 90 2.34 1.45 0.47
CA TYR A 90 2.48 2.07 -0.86
C TYR A 90 1.13 2.63 -1.31
N ASP A 91 1.07 3.23 -2.49
CA ASP A 91 -0.20 3.74 -3.01
C ASP A 91 -1.19 2.61 -3.34
N ASP A 92 -0.68 1.48 -3.86
CA ASP A 92 -1.48 0.34 -4.33
C ASP A 92 -1.59 -0.81 -3.34
N ARG A 93 -0.74 -0.88 -2.32
CA ARG A 93 -0.67 -2.01 -1.38
C ARG A 93 -0.04 -1.65 -0.04
N MET A 94 -0.25 -2.51 0.92
CA MET A 94 0.51 -2.60 2.18
C MET A 94 1.20 -3.95 2.26
N VAL A 95 2.46 -3.96 2.70
CA VAL A 95 3.23 -5.18 2.92
C VAL A 95 3.62 -5.27 4.40
N ILE A 96 3.22 -6.35 5.05
CA ILE A 96 3.68 -6.69 6.41
C ILE A 96 4.77 -7.74 6.27
N THR A 97 6.00 -7.37 6.62
CA THR A 97 7.16 -8.27 6.61
C THR A 97 7.49 -8.69 8.03
N ASN A 98 7.67 -9.99 8.24
CA ASN A 98 7.94 -10.54 9.55
C ASN A 98 9.12 -11.52 9.54
N PRO A 99 10.10 -11.41 10.48
CA PRO A 99 11.18 -12.37 10.62
C PRO A 99 10.67 -13.76 11.00
N GLY A 100 11.07 -14.76 10.22
CA GLY A 100 10.69 -16.17 10.39
C GLY A 100 9.64 -16.59 9.35
N GLY A 101 10.00 -17.54 8.48
CA GLY A 101 9.08 -18.20 7.55
C GLY A 101 8.01 -19.04 8.27
N MET A 102 7.37 -19.95 7.57
CA MET A 102 6.44 -20.90 8.21
C MET A 102 7.17 -21.73 9.28
N TYR A 103 6.49 -21.97 10.42
CA TYR A 103 7.10 -22.69 11.57
C TYR A 103 7.60 -24.09 11.22
N ASP A 104 6.94 -24.75 10.30
CA ASP A 104 7.27 -26.10 9.83
C ASP A 104 8.14 -26.14 8.56
N GLY A 105 8.61 -24.97 8.11
CA GLY A 105 9.42 -24.85 6.89
C GLY A 105 8.65 -24.99 5.58
N SER A 106 7.31 -25.08 5.63
CA SER A 106 6.50 -25.13 4.40
C SER A 106 6.53 -23.79 3.66
N GLU A 107 6.28 -23.84 2.36
CA GLU A 107 6.14 -22.66 1.49
C GLU A 107 4.65 -22.26 1.44
N VAL A 108 4.30 -21.18 2.12
CA VAL A 108 2.90 -20.73 2.25
C VAL A 108 2.22 -20.49 0.89
N GLN A 109 2.97 -20.04 -0.10
CA GLN A 109 2.49 -19.78 -1.46
C GLN A 109 2.03 -21.06 -2.19
N LEU A 110 2.39 -22.25 -1.71
CA LEU A 110 2.00 -23.55 -2.27
C LEU A 110 0.84 -24.21 -1.48
N LEU A 111 0.37 -23.59 -0.40
CA LEU A 111 -0.65 -24.17 0.46
C LEU A 111 -2.06 -23.72 0.07
N ASP A 112 -3.05 -24.59 0.35
CA ASP A 112 -4.44 -24.16 0.39
C ASP A 112 -4.69 -23.33 1.66
N LEU A 113 -4.69 -22.01 1.52
CA LEU A 113 -4.76 -21.07 2.63
C LEU A 113 -6.04 -21.17 3.48
N ARG A 114 -7.08 -21.81 2.95
CA ARG A 114 -8.34 -22.04 3.70
C ARG A 114 -8.28 -23.24 4.62
N HIS A 115 -7.33 -24.13 4.41
CA HIS A 115 -7.18 -25.39 5.14
C HIS A 115 -5.82 -25.57 5.82
N VAL A 116 -5.09 -24.47 6.06
CA VAL A 116 -3.79 -24.54 6.77
C VAL A 116 -4.03 -24.83 8.25
N PRO A 117 -3.48 -25.93 8.80
CA PRO A 117 -3.62 -26.24 10.21
C PRO A 117 -2.86 -25.22 11.09
N SER A 118 -3.39 -24.96 12.28
CA SER A 118 -2.76 -24.06 13.24
C SER A 118 -1.44 -24.66 13.76
N LYS A 119 -0.33 -23.96 13.54
CA LYS A 119 0.98 -24.30 14.09
C LYS A 119 1.57 -23.04 14.72
N LEU A 120 1.70 -23.04 16.04
CA LEU A 120 2.12 -21.88 16.81
C LEU A 120 3.64 -21.89 17.01
N ARG A 121 4.34 -20.84 16.53
CA ARG A 121 5.76 -20.65 16.84
C ARG A 121 5.96 -20.24 18.32
N ASN A 122 5.11 -19.37 18.82
CA ASN A 122 5.19 -18.83 20.18
C ASN A 122 3.88 -19.13 20.93
N PRO A 123 3.68 -20.37 21.44
CA PRO A 123 2.39 -20.78 22.03
C PRO A 123 1.98 -19.97 23.26
N ILE A 124 2.95 -19.50 24.07
CA ILE A 124 2.68 -18.66 25.25
C ILE A 124 2.12 -17.29 24.80
N LEU A 125 2.73 -16.67 23.79
CA LEU A 125 2.23 -15.40 23.27
C LEU A 125 0.83 -15.56 22.67
N ALA A 126 0.61 -16.63 21.92
CA ALA A 126 -0.71 -16.95 21.37
C ALA A 126 -1.75 -17.17 22.49
N ASP A 127 -1.38 -17.73 23.65
CA ASP A 127 -2.29 -17.84 24.81
C ASP A 127 -2.65 -16.47 25.38
N VAL A 128 -1.68 -15.59 25.55
CA VAL A 128 -1.92 -14.22 26.04
C VAL A 128 -2.83 -13.46 25.09
N PHE A 129 -2.53 -13.45 23.78
CA PHE A 129 -3.35 -12.75 22.77
C PHE A 129 -4.76 -13.36 22.67
N GLY A 130 -4.91 -14.68 22.83
CA GLY A 130 -6.20 -15.34 22.89
C GLY A 130 -7.05 -14.92 24.10
N ARG A 131 -6.44 -14.81 25.29
CA ARG A 131 -7.10 -14.32 26.53
C ARG A 131 -7.53 -12.86 26.41
N LEU A 132 -6.75 -12.05 25.68
CA LEU A 132 -7.08 -10.65 25.38
C LEU A 132 -8.10 -10.51 24.24
N ARG A 133 -8.58 -11.62 23.67
CA ARG A 133 -9.53 -11.67 22.55
C ARG A 133 -9.01 -11.02 21.26
N LEU A 134 -7.69 -10.87 21.13
CA LEU A 134 -7.05 -10.36 19.93
C LEU A 134 -6.85 -11.45 18.85
N MET A 135 -6.93 -12.73 19.23
CA MET A 135 -6.84 -13.84 18.28
C MET A 135 -7.72 -15.02 18.67
N GLU A 136 -8.03 -15.86 17.68
CA GLU A 136 -8.66 -17.18 17.84
C GLU A 136 -7.65 -18.31 17.53
N ARG A 137 -7.60 -19.33 18.38
CA ARG A 137 -6.62 -20.44 18.30
C ARG A 137 -7.03 -21.58 17.35
N ARG A 138 -7.84 -21.33 16.34
CA ARG A 138 -8.45 -22.37 15.49
C ARG A 138 -7.83 -22.51 14.10
N GLY A 139 -6.66 -21.89 13.84
CA GLY A 139 -6.04 -21.93 12.50
C GLY A 139 -6.81 -21.16 11.43
N SER A 140 -7.64 -20.19 11.83
CA SER A 140 -8.51 -19.45 10.92
C SER A 140 -7.89 -18.14 10.38
N GLY A 141 -6.62 -17.82 10.70
CA GLY A 141 -6.01 -16.52 10.41
C GLY A 141 -5.98 -16.18 8.92
N PHE A 142 -5.44 -17.06 8.08
CA PHE A 142 -5.44 -16.85 6.63
C PHE A 142 -6.85 -16.72 6.06
N LYS A 143 -7.74 -17.62 6.50
CA LYS A 143 -9.15 -17.59 6.06
C LYS A 143 -9.83 -16.28 6.43
N LYS A 144 -9.61 -15.74 7.64
CA LYS A 144 -10.19 -14.47 8.08
C LYS A 144 -9.72 -13.28 7.24
N ILE A 145 -8.43 -13.25 6.87
CA ILE A 145 -7.89 -12.22 6.00
C ILE A 145 -8.55 -12.29 4.62
N LEU A 146 -8.66 -13.50 4.04
CA LEU A 146 -9.31 -13.71 2.75
C LEU A 146 -10.79 -13.34 2.80
N ASP A 147 -11.54 -13.84 3.80
CA ASP A 147 -12.98 -13.58 3.95
C ASP A 147 -13.25 -12.08 4.17
N ALA A 148 -12.36 -11.36 4.89
CA ALA A 148 -12.48 -9.92 5.10
C ALA A 148 -12.38 -9.16 3.77
N TYR A 149 -11.48 -9.56 2.88
CA TYR A 149 -11.36 -8.96 1.54
C TYR A 149 -12.54 -9.31 0.66
N GLU A 150 -12.94 -10.59 0.61
CA GLU A 150 -14.05 -11.09 -0.22
C GLU A 150 -15.39 -10.46 0.17
N SER A 151 -15.54 -9.98 1.40
CA SER A 151 -16.75 -9.29 1.86
C SER A 151 -16.83 -7.83 1.43
N GLU A 152 -15.76 -7.25 0.93
CA GLU A 152 -15.73 -5.84 0.53
C GLU A 152 -16.29 -5.62 -0.87
N GLU A 153 -17.05 -4.53 -1.02
CA GLU A 153 -17.75 -4.20 -2.28
C GLU A 153 -16.80 -4.03 -3.48
N ARG A 154 -15.58 -3.50 -3.22
CA ARG A 154 -14.57 -3.24 -4.27
C ARG A 154 -13.58 -4.37 -4.47
N TYR A 155 -13.80 -5.49 -3.81
CA TYR A 155 -12.96 -6.66 -3.99
C TYR A 155 -13.10 -7.24 -5.40
N THR A 156 -11.97 -7.66 -5.95
CA THR A 156 -11.86 -8.47 -7.17
C THR A 156 -10.75 -9.50 -6.97
N ASP A 157 -10.76 -10.58 -7.73
CA ASP A 157 -9.73 -11.64 -7.59
C ASP A 157 -8.30 -11.14 -7.79
N SER A 158 -8.11 -10.05 -8.55
CA SER A 158 -6.80 -9.40 -8.71
C SER A 158 -6.32 -8.66 -7.46
N LEU A 159 -7.19 -8.44 -6.49
CA LEU A 159 -6.89 -7.78 -5.21
C LEU A 159 -6.85 -8.77 -4.04
N LYS A 160 -6.81 -10.07 -4.36
CA LYS A 160 -6.69 -11.11 -3.35
C LYS A 160 -5.41 -10.95 -2.55
N PRO A 161 -5.46 -10.98 -1.19
CA PRO A 161 -4.27 -10.95 -0.35
C PRO A 161 -3.27 -12.04 -0.74
N GLU A 162 -1.99 -11.67 -0.76
CA GLU A 162 -0.89 -12.58 -1.10
C GLU A 162 -0.06 -12.90 0.13
N PHE A 163 0.36 -14.16 0.21
CA PHE A 163 1.20 -14.66 1.28
C PHE A 163 2.41 -15.32 0.66
N TYR A 164 3.59 -14.92 1.11
CA TYR A 164 4.84 -15.43 0.58
C TYR A 164 5.86 -15.66 1.70
N THR A 165 6.72 -16.66 1.55
CA THR A 165 7.88 -16.85 2.40
C THR A 165 9.10 -17.23 1.57
N ASP A 166 10.25 -16.63 1.93
CA ASP A 166 11.56 -17.02 1.42
C ASP A 166 12.28 -18.03 2.35
N GLY A 167 11.56 -18.54 3.37
CA GLY A 167 12.09 -19.41 4.42
C GLY A 167 12.66 -18.67 5.63
N TYR A 168 13.15 -17.45 5.46
CA TYR A 168 13.68 -16.60 6.54
C TYR A 168 12.69 -15.52 6.98
N ASN A 169 11.90 -15.04 6.06
CA ASN A 169 10.90 -14.01 6.29
C ASN A 169 9.53 -14.48 5.81
N PHE A 170 8.50 -13.88 6.37
CA PHE A 170 7.12 -14.03 5.94
C PHE A 170 6.60 -12.67 5.48
N PHE A 171 5.90 -12.65 4.34
CA PHE A 171 5.34 -11.47 3.72
C PHE A 171 3.84 -11.63 3.55
N LEU A 172 3.09 -10.66 4.04
CA LEU A 172 1.66 -10.51 3.76
C LEU A 172 1.47 -9.23 2.95
N THR A 173 0.98 -9.38 1.72
CA THR A 173 0.57 -8.25 0.87
C THR A 173 -0.93 -8.09 0.92
N LEU A 174 -1.39 -6.91 1.33
CA LEU A 174 -2.77 -6.46 1.32
C LEU A 174 -2.92 -5.39 0.25
N TRP A 175 -3.71 -5.65 -0.79
CA TRP A 175 -3.93 -4.71 -1.89
C TRP A 175 -4.91 -3.61 -1.50
N ASN A 176 -4.64 -2.37 -1.92
CA ASN A 176 -5.52 -1.24 -1.69
C ASN A 176 -6.76 -1.35 -2.59
N LEU A 177 -7.92 -1.56 -1.97
CA LEU A 177 -9.21 -1.75 -2.65
C LEU A 177 -9.68 -0.50 -3.43
N ASN A 178 -9.16 0.67 -3.08
CA ASN A 178 -9.54 1.94 -3.68
C ASN A 178 -8.59 2.42 -4.78
N TYR A 179 -7.37 1.88 -4.85
CA TYR A 179 -6.32 2.41 -5.73
C TYR A 179 -6.73 2.50 -7.20
N ALA A 180 -7.25 1.42 -7.78
CA ALA A 180 -7.66 1.39 -9.18
C ALA A 180 -8.86 2.33 -9.44
N TYR A 181 -9.81 2.40 -8.48
CA TYR A 181 -10.97 3.28 -8.55
C TYR A 181 -10.59 4.74 -8.45
N ASP A 182 -9.75 5.12 -7.49
CA ASP A 182 -9.26 6.49 -7.31
C ASP A 182 -8.47 6.95 -8.55
N LYS A 183 -7.61 6.07 -9.09
CA LYS A 183 -6.86 6.35 -10.33
C LYS A 183 -7.78 6.55 -11.53
N ALA A 184 -8.88 5.78 -11.62
CA ALA A 184 -9.87 5.93 -12.69
C ALA A 184 -10.69 7.23 -12.53
N GLN A 185 -11.09 7.58 -11.30
CA GLN A 185 -11.80 8.82 -11.01
C GLN A 185 -10.94 10.06 -11.28
N ASN A 186 -9.69 10.04 -10.83
CA ASN A 186 -8.73 11.11 -11.10
C ASN A 186 -8.56 11.30 -12.61
N LYS A 187 -8.40 10.21 -13.38
CA LYS A 187 -8.37 10.28 -14.85
C LYS A 187 -9.63 10.89 -15.45
N ALA A 188 -10.80 10.52 -14.93
CA ALA A 188 -12.08 11.06 -15.43
C ALA A 188 -12.27 12.54 -15.09
N GLN A 189 -11.92 12.97 -13.89
CA GLN A 189 -11.96 14.39 -13.47
C GLN A 189 -10.98 15.24 -14.27
N VAL A 190 -9.75 14.75 -14.42
CA VAL A 190 -8.72 15.41 -15.24
C VAL A 190 -9.17 15.49 -16.70
N LYS A 191 -9.81 14.45 -17.25
CA LYS A 191 -10.36 14.46 -18.60
C LYS A 191 -11.57 15.39 -18.75
N ALA A 192 -12.43 15.52 -17.73
CA ALA A 192 -13.55 16.46 -17.72
C ALA A 192 -13.07 17.92 -17.63
N GLN A 193 -12.01 18.18 -16.86
CA GLN A 193 -11.35 19.48 -16.80
C GLN A 193 -10.56 19.78 -18.07
N SER A 194 -9.98 18.79 -18.75
CA SER A 194 -9.20 18.96 -19.98
C SER A 194 -10.03 19.39 -21.18
N GLY A 195 -11.35 19.18 -21.18
CA GLY A 195 -12.23 19.73 -22.22
C GLY A 195 -12.26 21.27 -22.27
N ALA A 196 -11.76 21.94 -21.23
CA ALA A 196 -11.66 23.39 -21.12
C ALA A 196 -10.22 23.94 -21.13
N LEU A 197 -9.21 23.04 -21.02
CA LEU A 197 -7.79 23.42 -20.92
C LEU A 197 -7.08 23.16 -22.26
N SER A 198 -6.10 24.00 -22.58
CA SER A 198 -5.13 23.70 -23.64
C SER A 198 -4.26 22.49 -23.28
N ASP A 199 -3.69 21.81 -24.27
CA ASP A 199 -2.79 20.66 -24.06
C ASP A 199 -1.64 20.98 -23.09
N ARG A 200 -1.16 22.20 -23.15
CA ARG A 200 -0.10 22.72 -22.32
C ARG A 200 -0.51 22.83 -20.85
N GLU A 201 -1.66 23.43 -20.57
CA GLU A 201 -2.21 23.55 -19.23
C GLU A 201 -2.52 22.18 -18.64
N TYR A 202 -2.99 21.26 -19.47
CA TYR A 202 -3.26 19.89 -19.06
C TYR A 202 -2.00 19.13 -18.67
N ILE A 203 -0.90 19.27 -19.43
CA ILE A 203 0.40 18.69 -19.04
C ILE A 203 0.88 19.29 -17.71
N LEU A 204 0.80 20.61 -17.51
CA LEU A 204 1.20 21.25 -16.27
C LEU A 204 0.41 20.73 -15.05
N LEU A 205 -0.90 20.50 -15.23
CA LEU A 205 -1.75 19.90 -14.20
C LEU A 205 -1.27 18.48 -13.85
N LEU A 206 -1.04 17.64 -14.86
CA LEU A 206 -0.57 16.25 -14.67
C LEU A 206 0.80 16.18 -13.98
N LEU A 207 1.72 17.08 -14.31
CA LEU A 207 3.05 17.17 -13.70
C LEU A 207 2.98 17.61 -12.22
N ARG A 208 1.99 18.43 -11.86
CA ARG A 208 1.74 18.84 -10.48
C ARG A 208 1.16 17.73 -9.63
N GLU A 209 0.22 16.96 -10.20
CA GLU A 209 -0.40 15.82 -9.49
C GLU A 209 0.55 14.64 -9.36
N ASN A 210 1.35 14.37 -10.38
CA ASN A 210 2.37 13.32 -10.34
C ASN A 210 3.69 13.82 -10.94
N PRO A 211 4.60 14.36 -10.11
CA PRO A 211 5.90 14.83 -10.57
C PRO A 211 6.79 13.75 -11.22
N SER A 212 6.49 12.48 -10.99
CA SER A 212 7.25 11.35 -11.52
C SER A 212 6.70 10.80 -12.84
N VAL A 213 5.61 11.38 -13.36
CA VAL A 213 4.97 10.91 -14.59
C VAL A 213 5.93 10.95 -15.77
N THR A 214 5.96 9.87 -16.54
CA THR A 214 6.81 9.75 -17.74
C THR A 214 6.10 10.34 -18.97
N GLN A 215 6.88 10.70 -20.00
CA GLN A 215 6.30 11.19 -21.26
C GLN A 215 5.46 10.12 -21.98
N ASN A 216 5.73 8.82 -21.74
CA ASN A 216 4.91 7.73 -22.26
C ASN A 216 3.54 7.72 -21.56
N GLU A 217 3.52 7.82 -20.24
CA GLU A 217 2.27 7.90 -19.48
C GLU A 217 1.45 9.16 -19.84
N LEU A 218 2.12 10.30 -20.02
CA LEU A 218 1.44 11.51 -20.54
C LEU A 218 0.81 11.28 -21.93
N SER A 219 1.51 10.56 -22.82
CA SER A 219 1.00 10.19 -24.13
C SER A 219 -0.26 9.31 -24.03
N GLU A 220 -0.27 8.33 -23.16
CA GLU A 220 -1.42 7.45 -22.89
C GLU A 220 -2.59 8.20 -22.24
N ILE A 221 -2.32 9.02 -21.22
CA ILE A 221 -3.34 9.78 -20.48
C ILE A 221 -4.04 10.77 -21.42
N MET A 222 -3.28 11.48 -22.26
CA MET A 222 -3.79 12.52 -23.15
C MET A 222 -4.32 11.97 -24.50
N GLY A 223 -4.08 10.70 -24.80
CA GLY A 223 -4.43 10.09 -26.10
C GLY A 223 -3.70 10.72 -27.26
N LYS A 224 -2.50 11.28 -27.04
CA LYS A 224 -1.68 11.96 -28.05
C LYS A 224 -0.41 11.21 -28.36
N SER A 225 0.17 11.47 -29.55
CA SER A 225 1.44 10.84 -29.91
C SER A 225 2.56 11.26 -28.97
N ARG A 226 3.49 10.35 -28.69
CA ARG A 226 4.69 10.66 -27.89
C ARG A 226 5.45 11.88 -28.43
N ARG A 227 5.49 12.03 -29.77
CA ARG A 227 6.15 13.17 -30.42
C ARG A 227 5.48 14.50 -30.07
N SER A 228 4.15 14.54 -30.02
CA SER A 228 3.40 15.75 -29.61
C SER A 228 3.68 16.11 -28.15
N ILE A 229 3.71 15.12 -27.26
CA ILE A 229 4.05 15.33 -25.83
C ILE A 229 5.49 15.84 -25.71
N GLN A 230 6.44 15.27 -26.45
CA GLN A 230 7.84 15.72 -26.42
C GLN A 230 8.01 17.15 -26.87
N MET A 231 7.26 17.59 -27.90
CA MET A 231 7.28 18.99 -28.35
C MET A 231 6.80 19.93 -27.25
N ILE A 232 5.64 19.67 -26.67
CA ILE A 232 5.06 20.53 -25.63
C ILE A 232 5.98 20.57 -24.39
N MET A 233 6.49 19.41 -23.97
CA MET A 233 7.42 19.33 -22.84
C MET A 233 8.71 20.10 -23.11
N LYS A 234 9.24 20.05 -24.33
CA LYS A 234 10.42 20.81 -24.72
C LYS A 234 10.16 22.32 -24.63
N GLU A 235 9.05 22.82 -25.14
CA GLU A 235 8.64 24.21 -25.04
C GLU A 235 8.53 24.67 -23.58
N LEU A 236 7.85 23.86 -22.73
CA LEU A 236 7.72 24.17 -21.30
C LEU A 236 9.05 24.23 -20.54
N ILE A 237 10.02 23.40 -20.95
CA ILE A 237 11.37 23.41 -20.39
C ILE A 237 12.16 24.63 -20.89
N GLU A 238 12.11 24.94 -22.19
CA GLU A 238 12.78 26.09 -22.79
C GLU A 238 12.27 27.43 -22.23
N GLU A 239 10.99 27.51 -21.90
CA GLU A 239 10.37 28.65 -21.23
C GLU A 239 10.63 28.71 -19.72
N GLY A 240 11.29 27.67 -19.14
CA GLY A 240 11.60 27.62 -17.72
C GLY A 240 10.40 27.35 -16.80
N VAL A 241 9.23 27.02 -17.37
CA VAL A 241 7.99 26.69 -16.62
C VAL A 241 8.09 25.31 -15.96
N VAL A 242 8.81 24.39 -16.59
CA VAL A 242 9.04 23.02 -16.08
C VAL A 242 10.53 22.75 -16.05
N GLU A 243 11.00 22.19 -14.95
CA GLU A 243 12.39 21.77 -14.78
C GLU A 243 12.44 20.30 -14.37
N ARG A 244 13.44 19.58 -14.87
CA ARG A 244 13.68 18.21 -14.46
C ARG A 244 14.66 18.18 -13.28
N VAL A 245 14.24 17.62 -12.16
CA VAL A 245 15.04 17.42 -10.95
C VAL A 245 15.47 15.97 -10.85
N GLY A 246 16.77 15.69 -10.72
CA GLY A 246 17.32 14.35 -10.58
C GLY A 246 17.82 13.73 -11.89
N SER A 247 18.07 12.41 -11.88
CA SER A 247 18.67 11.68 -13.00
C SER A 247 17.67 11.38 -14.12
N LYS A 248 18.16 10.99 -15.33
CA LYS A 248 17.30 10.58 -16.45
C LYS A 248 16.41 9.35 -16.15
N LYS A 249 16.80 8.50 -15.19
CA LYS A 249 16.07 7.26 -14.83
C LYS A 249 15.14 7.42 -13.62
N VAL A 250 15.46 8.32 -12.68
CA VAL A 250 14.79 8.46 -11.37
C VAL A 250 14.50 9.93 -11.07
N GLY A 251 14.32 10.77 -12.07
CA GLY A 251 14.06 12.21 -11.89
C GLY A 251 12.57 12.53 -11.93
N SER A 252 12.21 13.60 -11.21
CA SER A 252 10.87 14.18 -11.19
C SER A 252 10.83 15.51 -11.95
N TRP A 253 9.60 15.95 -12.26
CA TRP A 253 9.33 17.24 -12.89
C TRP A 253 8.91 18.27 -11.84
N MET A 254 9.53 19.41 -11.86
CA MET A 254 9.16 20.54 -11.02
C MET A 254 8.52 21.63 -11.88
N VAL A 255 7.28 22.01 -11.52
CA VAL A 255 6.56 23.12 -12.17
C VAL A 255 6.85 24.39 -11.39
N LYS A 256 7.45 25.39 -12.04
CA LYS A 256 7.72 26.71 -11.45
C LYS A 256 6.50 27.60 -11.57
N TRP A 257 6.23 28.41 -10.54
CA TRP A 257 5.19 29.42 -10.59
C TRP A 257 5.68 30.57 -11.52
N MET A 258 4.84 30.97 -12.46
CA MET A 258 4.94 32.32 -13.00
C MET A 258 4.12 33.21 -12.06
N ASP A 259 4.78 34.15 -11.37
CA ASP A 259 4.12 35.24 -10.65
C ASP A 259 3.31 36.11 -11.61
#